data_3454153243e22bd193739f47bb87d91f
#
_entry.id   3454153243e22bd193739f47bb87d91f
#
_cell.length_a   1.000
_cell.length_b   1.000
_cell.length_c   1.000
_cell.angle_alpha   90.00
_cell.angle_beta   90.00
_cell.angle_gamma   90.00
#
_symmetry.space_group_name_H-M   'P 1'
#
loop_
_entity.id
_entity.type
_entity.pdbx_description
1 polymer ?
#
loop_
_entity_poly.entity_id
_entity_poly.type
_entity_poly.pdbx_seq_one_letter_code
_entity_poly.pdbx_strand_id
1 'polypeptide(L)'
;MATDLTVEVEDKPGSLASIGEALGGSGINIEGLFGASVDGRGLIHLCVEDGPAARKALEGAGLSVTDEADAILGPAVQGASDPGTMGAMARQIANAGINVKAAYIATGNRVVMVTSDNAKLMELMANM
;
A
#
# COMPACT_ATOMS: atom_id res chain seq x y z
N MET A 1 11.02 1.63 -6.87
CA MET A 1 9.83 2.13 -6.16
C MET A 1 8.79 1.02 -6.16
N ALA A 2 8.13 0.81 -5.04
CA ALA A 2 7.07 -0.20 -4.94
C ALA A 2 5.81 0.27 -5.67
N THR A 3 4.80 -0.59 -5.75
CA THR A 3 3.54 -0.29 -6.41
C THR A 3 2.38 -0.55 -5.45
N ASP A 4 1.45 0.39 -5.40
CA ASP A 4 0.16 0.22 -4.74
C ASP A 4 -0.87 -0.14 -5.81
N LEU A 5 -1.46 -1.32 -5.69
CA LEU A 5 -2.55 -1.77 -6.55
C LEU A 5 -3.85 -1.68 -5.79
N THR A 6 -4.87 -1.12 -6.42
CA THR A 6 -6.23 -1.10 -5.87
C THR A 6 -7.04 -2.18 -6.56
N VAL A 7 -7.60 -3.08 -5.76
CA VAL A 7 -8.44 -4.19 -6.26
C VAL A 7 -9.84 -4.02 -5.70
N GLU A 8 -10.83 -4.06 -6.58
CA GLU A 8 -12.22 -4.00 -6.19
C GLU A 8 -12.83 -5.39 -6.26
N VAL A 9 -13.45 -5.83 -5.17
CA VAL A 9 -14.06 -7.15 -5.04
C VAL A 9 -15.47 -7.04 -4.46
N GLU A 10 -16.23 -8.11 -4.55
CA GLU A 10 -17.49 -8.20 -3.84
C GLU A 10 -17.23 -8.27 -2.33
N ASP A 11 -18.05 -7.61 -1.55
CA ASP A 11 -17.96 -7.63 -0.09
C ASP A 11 -18.64 -8.91 0.44
N LYS A 12 -17.89 -10.02 0.38
CA LYS A 12 -18.38 -11.33 0.77
C LYS A 12 -17.22 -12.21 1.27
N PRO A 13 -17.53 -13.29 2.01
CA PRO A 13 -16.52 -14.25 2.43
C PRO A 13 -15.75 -14.81 1.22
N GLY A 14 -14.44 -14.94 1.37
CA GLY A 14 -13.56 -15.50 0.34
C GLY A 14 -12.94 -14.50 -0.63
N SER A 15 -13.45 -13.27 -0.72
CA SER A 15 -12.91 -12.27 -1.66
C SER A 15 -11.45 -11.93 -1.36
N LEU A 16 -11.12 -11.71 -0.09
CA LEU A 16 -9.72 -11.45 0.29
C LEU A 16 -8.84 -12.68 0.09
N ALA A 17 -9.36 -13.87 0.37
CA ALA A 17 -8.63 -15.11 0.17
C ALA A 17 -8.25 -15.30 -1.30
N SER A 18 -9.15 -14.96 -2.21
CA SER A 18 -8.89 -15.07 -3.67
C SER A 18 -7.70 -14.20 -4.10
N ILE A 19 -7.58 -13.00 -3.53
CA ILE A 19 -6.45 -12.12 -3.79
C ILE A 19 -5.14 -12.75 -3.29
N GLY A 20 -5.12 -13.20 -2.05
CA GLY A 20 -3.94 -13.81 -1.45
C GLY A 20 -3.49 -15.07 -2.17
N GLU A 21 -4.43 -15.91 -2.59
CA GLU A 21 -4.15 -17.13 -3.32
C GLU A 21 -3.59 -16.84 -4.73
N ALA A 22 -4.14 -15.83 -5.42
CA ALA A 22 -3.66 -15.45 -6.75
C ALA A 22 -2.21 -14.96 -6.69
N LEU A 23 -1.88 -14.12 -5.73
CA LEU A 23 -0.51 -13.60 -5.58
C LEU A 23 0.44 -14.67 -5.05
N GLY A 24 0.03 -15.43 -4.03
CA GLY A 24 0.84 -16.50 -3.46
C GLY A 24 1.14 -17.60 -4.47
N GLY A 25 0.16 -17.96 -5.29
CA GLY A 25 0.33 -18.95 -6.37
C GLY A 25 1.31 -18.51 -7.46
N SER A 26 1.54 -17.22 -7.59
CA SER A 26 2.53 -16.64 -8.52
C SER A 26 3.85 -16.27 -7.85
N GLY A 27 4.03 -16.63 -6.57
CA GLY A 27 5.26 -16.35 -5.84
C GLY A 27 5.44 -14.88 -5.48
N ILE A 28 4.35 -14.10 -5.43
CA ILE A 28 4.41 -12.67 -5.15
C ILE A 28 4.03 -12.42 -3.69
N ASN A 29 4.92 -11.72 -2.97
CA ASN A 29 4.68 -11.36 -1.58
C ASN A 29 3.87 -10.07 -1.48
N ILE A 30 2.93 -10.03 -0.55
CA ILE A 30 2.20 -8.82 -0.19
C ILE A 30 2.98 -8.11 0.90
N GLU A 31 3.58 -6.97 0.56
CA GLU A 31 4.37 -6.19 1.51
C GLU A 31 3.51 -5.38 2.46
N GLY A 32 2.36 -4.91 1.99
CA GLY A 32 1.40 -4.16 2.78
C GLY A 32 0.00 -4.35 2.25
N LEU A 33 -0.97 -4.19 3.13
CA LEU A 33 -2.37 -4.46 2.81
C LEU A 33 -3.27 -3.51 3.60
N PHE A 34 -4.26 -2.95 2.92
CA PHE A 34 -5.37 -2.25 3.53
C PHE A 34 -6.66 -2.66 2.83
N GLY A 35 -7.69 -2.95 3.60
CA GLY A 35 -8.99 -3.32 3.02
C GLY A 35 -10.13 -2.69 3.79
N ALA A 36 -11.18 -2.29 3.07
CA ALA A 36 -12.38 -1.73 3.66
C ALA A 36 -13.60 -2.03 2.79
N SER A 37 -14.76 -2.10 3.41
CA SER A 37 -16.04 -2.11 2.70
C SER A 37 -16.45 -0.67 2.43
N VAL A 38 -16.70 -0.36 1.17
CA VAL A 38 -17.11 0.98 0.73
C VAL A 38 -18.30 0.81 -0.20
N ASP A 39 -19.46 1.36 0.18
CA ASP A 39 -20.69 1.31 -0.62
C ASP A 39 -21.06 -0.10 -1.07
N GLY A 40 -20.92 -1.08 -0.17
CA GLY A 40 -21.27 -2.47 -0.43
C GLY A 40 -20.24 -3.26 -1.22
N ARG A 41 -19.10 -2.68 -1.51
CA ARG A 41 -18.01 -3.33 -2.22
C ARG A 41 -16.76 -3.41 -1.34
N GLY A 42 -15.91 -4.39 -1.60
CA GLY A 42 -14.59 -4.47 -0.99
C GLY A 42 -13.57 -3.69 -1.79
N LEU A 43 -12.86 -2.79 -1.13
CA LEU A 43 -11.78 -2.03 -1.72
C LEU A 43 -10.48 -2.41 -1.02
N ILE A 44 -9.54 -2.99 -1.77
CA ILE A 44 -8.30 -3.52 -1.23
C ILE A 44 -7.12 -2.81 -1.87
N HIS A 45 -6.26 -2.23 -1.03
CA HIS A 45 -4.96 -1.72 -1.46
C HIS A 45 -3.88 -2.75 -1.14
N LEU A 46 -3.01 -3.00 -2.10
CA LEU A 46 -1.89 -3.95 -1.97
C LEU A 46 -0.60 -3.25 -2.34
N CYS A 47 0.40 -3.37 -1.49
CA CYS A 47 1.75 -2.94 -1.83
C CYS A 47 2.58 -4.16 -2.21
N VAL A 48 3.14 -4.11 -3.41
CA VAL A 48 3.99 -5.17 -3.96
C VAL A 48 5.24 -4.55 -4.58
N GLU A 49 6.32 -5.32 -4.70
CA GLU A 49 7.54 -4.83 -5.32
C GLU A 49 7.46 -4.85 -6.85
N ASP A 50 6.87 -5.89 -7.41
CA ASP A 50 6.68 -6.03 -8.86
C ASP A 50 5.21 -5.82 -9.23
N GLY A 51 4.86 -4.56 -9.50
CA GLY A 51 3.50 -4.17 -9.85
C GLY A 51 2.97 -4.88 -11.09
N PRO A 52 3.68 -4.88 -12.21
CA PRO A 52 3.21 -5.57 -13.43
C PRO A 52 2.96 -7.05 -13.24
N ALA A 53 3.84 -7.77 -12.54
CA ALA A 53 3.66 -9.20 -12.27
C ALA A 53 2.45 -9.45 -11.38
N ALA A 54 2.27 -8.65 -10.33
CA ALA A 54 1.13 -8.76 -9.43
C ALA A 54 -0.19 -8.47 -10.16
N ARG A 55 -0.22 -7.42 -10.97
CA ARG A 55 -1.40 -7.09 -11.76
C ARG A 55 -1.79 -8.23 -12.69
N LYS A 56 -0.81 -8.80 -13.37
CA LYS A 56 -1.04 -9.94 -14.27
C LYS A 56 -1.63 -11.15 -13.52
N ALA A 57 -1.09 -11.46 -12.34
CA ALA A 57 -1.58 -12.56 -11.52
C ALA A 57 -3.04 -12.33 -11.08
N LEU A 58 -3.36 -11.12 -10.64
CA LEU A 58 -4.70 -10.75 -10.20
C LEU A 58 -5.71 -10.80 -11.35
N GLU A 59 -5.37 -10.19 -12.48
CA GLU A 59 -6.25 -10.18 -13.65
C GLU A 59 -6.43 -11.59 -14.23
N GLY A 60 -5.38 -12.41 -14.22
CA GLY A 60 -5.43 -13.81 -14.63
C GLY A 60 -6.36 -14.65 -13.76
N ALA A 61 -6.59 -14.26 -12.53
CA ALA A 61 -7.53 -14.90 -11.61
C ALA A 61 -8.95 -14.30 -11.70
N GLY A 62 -9.19 -13.38 -12.63
CA GLY A 62 -10.49 -12.75 -12.82
C GLY A 62 -10.79 -11.60 -11.86
N LEU A 63 -9.77 -11.08 -11.18
CA LEU A 63 -9.93 -9.98 -10.24
C LEU A 63 -9.76 -8.63 -10.92
N SER A 64 -10.51 -7.62 -10.47
CA SER A 64 -10.50 -6.27 -11.06
C SER A 64 -9.47 -5.39 -10.37
N VAL A 65 -8.39 -5.05 -11.07
CA VAL A 65 -7.44 -4.02 -10.64
C VAL A 65 -7.93 -2.69 -11.19
N THR A 66 -8.37 -1.81 -10.30
CA THR A 66 -9.01 -0.54 -10.68
C THR A 66 -8.04 0.64 -10.70
N ASP A 67 -6.89 0.52 -10.04
CA ASP A 67 -5.88 1.57 -10.03
C ASP A 67 -4.50 0.97 -9.73
N GLU A 68 -3.48 1.67 -10.19
CA GLU A 68 -2.09 1.33 -9.98
C GLU A 68 -1.31 2.63 -9.79
N ALA A 69 -0.57 2.73 -8.70
CA ALA A 69 0.20 3.94 -8.38
C ALA A 69 1.58 3.57 -7.87
N ASP A 70 2.56 4.42 -8.16
CA ASP A 70 3.87 4.32 -7.52
C ASP A 70 3.71 4.58 -6.03
N ALA A 71 4.35 3.76 -5.23
CA ALA A 71 4.29 3.85 -3.78
C ALA A 71 5.68 3.83 -3.18
N ILE A 72 5.82 4.50 -2.05
CA ILE A 72 7.02 4.41 -1.24
C ILE A 72 6.75 3.39 -0.14
N LEU A 73 7.56 2.34 -0.13
CA LEU A 73 7.66 1.42 0.98
C LEU A 73 8.90 1.83 1.77
N GLY A 74 8.69 2.59 2.82
CA GLY A 74 9.77 3.18 3.60
C GLY A 74 10.52 2.15 4.43
N PRO A 75 11.64 2.58 5.07
CA PRO A 75 12.33 1.73 6.03
C PRO A 75 11.48 1.52 7.28
N ALA A 76 11.87 0.55 8.11
CA ALA A 76 11.22 0.33 9.40
C ALA A 76 11.20 1.62 10.23
N VAL A 77 10.04 1.96 10.77
CA VAL A 77 9.85 3.20 11.53
C VAL A 77 10.39 3.01 12.95
N GLN A 78 11.36 3.83 13.35
CA GLN A 78 11.89 3.86 14.71
C GLN A 78 10.79 4.33 15.66
N GLY A 79 10.61 3.59 16.76
CA GLY A 79 9.58 3.94 17.74
C GLY A 79 8.15 3.78 17.22
N ALA A 80 7.91 2.86 16.28
CA ALA A 80 6.59 2.65 15.68
C ALA A 80 5.51 2.34 16.71
N SER A 81 5.87 1.74 17.85
CA SER A 81 4.93 1.43 18.93
C SER A 81 4.76 2.55 19.94
N ASP A 82 5.49 3.66 19.79
CA ASP A 82 5.41 4.77 20.72
C ASP A 82 4.30 5.75 20.32
N PRO A 83 3.46 6.19 21.26
CA PRO A 83 2.43 7.18 20.94
C PRO A 83 3.05 8.44 20.33
N GLY A 84 2.45 8.91 19.23
CA GLY A 84 2.85 10.16 18.58
C GLY A 84 3.88 10.03 17.47
N THR A 85 4.56 8.89 17.32
CA THR A 85 5.59 8.73 16.28
C THR A 85 5.02 8.96 14.88
N MET A 86 3.88 8.34 14.56
CA MET A 86 3.25 8.50 13.26
C MET A 86 2.75 9.92 13.03
N GLY A 87 2.23 10.56 14.07
CA GLY A 87 1.79 11.95 13.99
C GLY A 87 2.94 12.91 13.70
N ALA A 88 4.09 12.71 14.35
CA ALA A 88 5.28 13.51 14.11
C ALA A 88 5.80 13.37 12.68
N MET A 89 5.83 12.14 12.18
CA MET A 89 6.24 11.86 10.79
C MET A 89 5.28 12.53 9.80
N ALA A 90 3.97 12.39 10.02
CA ALA A 90 2.96 13.00 9.17
C ALA A 90 3.07 14.54 9.17
N ARG A 91 3.41 15.14 10.33
CA ARG A 91 3.61 16.58 10.43
C ARG A 91 4.79 17.05 9.59
N GLN A 92 5.89 16.33 9.59
CA GLN A 92 7.05 16.66 8.76
C GLN A 92 6.68 16.61 7.27
N ILE A 93 5.91 15.61 6.87
CA ILE A 93 5.44 15.47 5.48
C ILE A 93 4.55 16.66 5.10
N ALA A 94 3.63 17.04 5.99
CA ALA A 94 2.74 18.17 5.76
C ALA A 94 3.51 19.48 5.65
N ASN A 95 4.53 19.68 6.50
CA ASN A 95 5.35 20.89 6.48
C ASN A 95 6.16 21.02 5.19
N ALA A 96 6.44 19.91 4.52
CA ALA A 96 7.09 19.89 3.22
C ALA A 96 6.11 20.13 2.05
N GLY A 97 4.83 20.31 2.34
CA GLY A 97 3.80 20.56 1.31
C GLY A 97 3.37 19.33 0.54
N ILE A 98 3.63 18.15 1.08
CA ILE A 98 3.29 16.88 0.42
C ILE A 98 1.93 16.40 0.93
N ASN A 99 1.01 16.08 0.02
CA ASN A 99 -0.26 15.48 0.36
C ASN A 99 -0.16 13.95 0.32
N VAL A 100 -0.60 13.29 1.36
CA VAL A 100 -0.66 11.83 1.43
C VAL A 100 -2.01 11.38 0.91
N LYS A 101 -2.02 10.63 -0.19
CA LYS A 101 -3.24 10.12 -0.83
C LYS A 101 -3.66 8.78 -0.24
N ALA A 102 -2.70 7.95 0.13
CA ALA A 102 -2.92 6.67 0.80
C ALA A 102 -1.75 6.37 1.71
N ALA A 103 -2.02 5.82 2.87
CA ALA A 103 -1.00 5.40 3.82
C ALA A 103 -1.52 4.20 4.61
N TYR A 104 -0.68 3.19 4.77
CA TYR A 104 -1.02 2.04 5.59
C TYR A 104 0.26 1.36 6.08
N ILE A 105 0.13 0.63 7.18
CA ILE A 105 1.26 -0.07 7.80
C ILE A 105 1.55 -1.35 7.02
N ALA A 106 2.82 -1.64 6.84
CA ALA A 106 3.32 -2.79 6.10
C ALA A 106 4.15 -3.69 7.01
N THR A 107 4.62 -4.79 6.45
CA THR A 107 5.48 -5.74 7.17
C THR A 107 6.73 -5.06 7.72
N GLY A 108 7.21 -5.51 8.87
CA GLY A 108 8.44 -5.00 9.47
C GLY A 108 8.34 -3.56 9.99
N ASN A 109 7.17 -3.13 10.44
CA ASN A 109 6.94 -1.76 10.93
C ASN A 109 7.23 -0.69 9.88
N ARG A 110 7.13 -1.05 8.61
CA ARG A 110 7.27 -0.10 7.51
C ARG A 110 5.93 0.55 7.21
N VAL A 111 5.95 1.66 6.49
CA VAL A 111 4.74 2.37 6.06
C VAL A 111 4.75 2.50 4.56
N VAL A 112 3.63 2.16 3.95
CA VAL A 112 3.40 2.41 2.53
C VAL A 112 2.77 3.78 2.39
N MET A 113 3.28 4.59 1.48
CA MET A 113 2.69 5.90 1.17
C MET A 113 2.58 6.12 -0.33
N VAL A 114 1.42 6.59 -0.74
CA VAL A 114 1.17 7.14 -2.08
C VAL A 114 0.90 8.62 -1.88
N THR A 115 1.70 9.47 -2.50
CA THR A 115 1.66 10.91 -2.23
C THR A 115 1.57 11.74 -3.50
N SER A 116 1.36 13.04 -3.32
CA SER A 116 1.36 14.02 -4.40
C SER A 116 2.76 14.23 -5.00
N ASP A 117 3.83 13.88 -4.27
CA ASP A 117 5.21 14.04 -4.72
C ASP A 117 6.11 13.02 -4.02
N ASN A 118 6.15 11.79 -4.55
CA ASN A 118 6.95 10.71 -3.97
C ASN A 118 8.45 11.01 -3.99
N ALA A 119 8.94 11.68 -5.02
CA ALA A 119 10.35 12.03 -5.11
C ALA A 119 10.77 12.96 -3.97
N LYS A 120 9.95 13.97 -3.68
CA LYS A 120 10.19 14.89 -2.56
C LYS A 120 10.11 14.18 -1.22
N LEU A 121 9.18 13.24 -1.08
CA LEU A 121 9.09 12.43 0.15
C LEU A 121 10.34 11.59 0.35
N MET A 122 10.89 10.99 -0.70
CA MET A 122 12.13 10.21 -0.62
C MET A 122 13.29 11.07 -0.14
N GLU A 123 13.42 12.31 -0.65
CA GLU A 123 14.44 13.25 -0.19
C GLU A 123 14.26 13.60 1.27
N LEU A 124 13.02 13.88 1.67
CA LEU A 124 12.69 14.19 3.07
C LEU A 124 13.08 13.04 4.00
N MET A 125 12.75 11.82 3.63
CA MET A 125 13.04 10.63 4.41
C MET A 125 14.54 10.37 4.54
N ALA A 126 15.33 10.67 3.53
CA ALA A 126 16.78 10.52 3.56
C ALA A 126 17.43 11.46 4.58
N ASN A 127 16.77 12.54 4.96
CA ASN A 127 17.25 13.54 5.90
C ASN A 127 16.59 13.47 7.28
N MET A 128 15.79 12.45 7.52
CA MET A 128 15.13 12.23 8.81
C MET A 128 16.02 11.48 9.79
#